data_084b1acbb1c6759170da7bec9bd69900
#
_entry.id   084b1acbb1c6759170da7bec9bd69900
#
_cell.length_a   1.000
_cell.length_b   1.000
_cell.length_c   1.000
_cell.angle_alpha   90.00
_cell.angle_beta   90.00
_cell.angle_gamma   90.00
#
_symmetry.space_group_name_H-M   'P 1'
#
loop_
_entity.id
_entity.type
_entity.pdbx_description
1 polymer ?
#
loop_
_entity_poly.entity_id
_entity_poly.type
_entity_poly.pdbx_seq_one_letter_code
_entity_poly.pdbx_strand_id
1 'polypeptide(L)'
;MSDSKSSIIDSHCHIVFSNFNEDREKVAERWRSQGVKALLHACVEPSEIPAIKSMADQFQELRYSVGVHPLDAHHWGPETLSVLKNAALDDSRVVAIGELGLDLFKAENLSEQLSILMPQLNLAFELKLPVIVHCRDAAKEMLEVFTKLSEHGCCPKGVMHCWSGNVKEMKEFLDLGFYISFSGNVTFKNAIDIHECAKKVPQSRFLVETDSPFL
;
A
#
# COMPACT_ATOMS: atom_id res chain seq x y z
N MET A 1 -34.62 6.36 14.35
CA MET A 1 -33.31 6.97 14.06
C MET A 1 -32.56 5.99 13.19
N SER A 2 -32.34 6.28 11.90
CA SER A 2 -31.57 5.40 11.03
C SER A 2 -30.12 5.47 11.50
N ASP A 3 -29.60 4.37 12.04
CA ASP A 3 -28.17 4.20 12.22
C ASP A 3 -27.49 4.40 10.85
N SER A 4 -26.98 5.59 10.61
CA SER A 4 -26.08 5.81 9.48
C SER A 4 -24.81 5.02 9.78
N LYS A 5 -24.73 3.78 9.30
CA LYS A 5 -23.48 3.02 9.38
C LYS A 5 -22.38 3.90 8.78
N SER A 6 -21.33 4.13 9.53
CA SER A 6 -20.14 4.88 9.07
C SER A 6 -19.62 4.21 7.80
N SER A 7 -19.35 5.01 6.75
CA SER A 7 -18.73 4.51 5.54
C SER A 7 -17.23 4.37 5.80
N ILE A 8 -16.69 3.17 5.59
CA ILE A 8 -15.28 2.83 5.79
C ILE A 8 -14.68 2.48 4.43
N ILE A 9 -13.42 2.83 4.23
CA ILE A 9 -12.59 2.37 3.11
C ILE A 9 -11.44 1.56 3.72
N ASP A 10 -11.25 0.34 3.22
CA ASP A 10 -10.06 -0.45 3.51
C ASP A 10 -8.96 -0.06 2.53
N SER A 11 -7.94 0.64 3.02
CA SER A 11 -6.92 1.23 2.14
C SER A 11 -5.83 0.25 1.71
N HIS A 12 -5.83 -1.00 2.22
CA HIS A 12 -4.87 -2.02 1.84
C HIS A 12 -5.34 -3.43 2.21
N CYS A 13 -5.52 -4.28 1.21
CA CYS A 13 -5.81 -5.70 1.36
C CYS A 13 -5.28 -6.52 0.17
N HIS A 14 -5.21 -7.86 0.30
CA HIS A 14 -4.75 -8.79 -0.74
C HIS A 14 -5.82 -9.83 -1.07
N ILE A 15 -6.99 -9.38 -1.54
CA ILE A 15 -8.19 -10.22 -1.71
C ILE A 15 -8.06 -11.33 -2.76
N VAL A 16 -7.05 -11.28 -3.65
CA VAL A 16 -6.81 -12.36 -4.64
C VAL A 16 -6.02 -13.54 -4.07
N PHE A 17 -5.44 -13.40 -2.88
CA PHE A 17 -4.66 -14.48 -2.28
C PHE A 17 -5.50 -15.72 -2.02
N SER A 18 -4.86 -16.89 -2.09
CA SER A 18 -5.50 -18.21 -1.96
C SER A 18 -6.28 -18.40 -0.64
N ASN A 19 -5.92 -17.64 0.40
CA ASN A 19 -6.63 -17.62 1.68
C ASN A 19 -8.13 -17.33 1.53
N PHE A 20 -8.55 -16.64 0.46
CA PHE A 20 -9.93 -16.25 0.21
C PHE A 20 -10.65 -17.12 -0.84
N ASN A 21 -9.98 -18.11 -1.44
CA ASN A 21 -10.54 -18.84 -2.57
C ASN A 21 -11.85 -19.58 -2.24
N GLU A 22 -11.98 -20.11 -1.01
CA GLU A 22 -13.13 -20.93 -0.63
C GLU A 22 -14.35 -20.11 -0.22
N ASP A 23 -14.17 -18.87 0.28
CA ASP A 23 -15.27 -18.12 0.88
C ASP A 23 -15.32 -16.63 0.48
N ARG A 24 -14.68 -16.25 -0.64
CA ARG A 24 -14.53 -14.86 -1.08
C ARG A 24 -15.85 -14.09 -1.14
N GLU A 25 -16.93 -14.71 -1.64
CA GLU A 25 -18.27 -14.09 -1.65
C GLU A 25 -18.78 -13.79 -0.24
N LYS A 26 -18.57 -14.73 0.70
CA LYS A 26 -18.95 -14.52 2.12
C LYS A 26 -18.11 -13.42 2.76
N VAL A 27 -16.82 -13.31 2.38
CA VAL A 27 -15.96 -12.20 2.80
C VAL A 27 -16.53 -10.89 2.26
N ALA A 28 -16.97 -10.85 0.99
CA ALA A 28 -17.60 -9.67 0.38
C ALA A 28 -18.89 -9.28 1.10
N GLU A 29 -19.74 -10.24 1.44
CA GLU A 29 -20.95 -9.96 2.24
C GLU A 29 -20.59 -9.38 3.62
N ARG A 30 -19.54 -9.91 4.28
CA ARG A 30 -19.08 -9.40 5.58
C ARG A 30 -18.63 -7.94 5.48
N TRP A 31 -17.71 -7.58 4.57
CA TRP A 31 -17.24 -6.19 4.48
C TRP A 31 -18.37 -5.22 4.17
N ARG A 32 -19.31 -5.57 3.26
CA ARG A 32 -20.50 -4.75 2.96
C ARG A 32 -21.41 -4.58 4.17
N SER A 33 -21.63 -5.67 4.93
CA SER A 33 -22.46 -5.64 6.14
C SER A 33 -21.85 -4.79 7.25
N GLN A 34 -20.53 -4.68 7.31
CA GLN A 34 -19.81 -3.84 8.27
C GLN A 34 -19.65 -2.39 7.83
N GLY A 35 -20.13 -2.04 6.63
CA GLY A 35 -20.10 -0.66 6.13
C GLY A 35 -18.84 -0.29 5.34
N VAL A 36 -18.01 -1.27 4.97
CA VAL A 36 -16.90 -1.04 4.03
C VAL A 36 -17.50 -0.78 2.64
N LYS A 37 -17.17 0.37 2.06
CA LYS A 37 -17.71 0.87 0.80
C LYS A 37 -16.73 0.77 -0.37
N ALA A 38 -15.45 0.72 -0.07
CA ALA A 38 -14.40 0.50 -1.04
C ALA A 38 -13.23 -0.23 -0.40
N LEU A 39 -12.51 -0.99 -1.22
CA LEU A 39 -11.28 -1.67 -0.86
C LEU A 39 -10.22 -1.34 -1.88
N LEU A 40 -8.97 -1.23 -1.42
CA LEU A 40 -7.81 -1.11 -2.29
C LEU A 40 -6.99 -2.39 -2.18
N HIS A 41 -6.97 -3.18 -3.26
CA HIS A 41 -6.09 -4.33 -3.37
C HIS A 41 -4.68 -3.88 -3.73
N ALA A 42 -3.71 -4.23 -2.92
CA ALA A 42 -2.30 -3.98 -3.20
C ALA A 42 -1.70 -5.14 -3.97
N CYS A 43 -1.22 -4.86 -5.18
CA CYS A 43 -0.51 -5.81 -6.02
C CYS A 43 0.92 -6.00 -5.49
N VAL A 44 1.40 -7.22 -5.39
CA VAL A 44 2.77 -7.51 -4.94
C VAL A 44 3.69 -7.94 -6.09
N GLU A 45 3.11 -8.48 -7.18
CA GLU A 45 3.87 -8.85 -8.39
C GLU A 45 3.02 -8.75 -9.67
N PRO A 46 3.63 -8.52 -10.84
CA PRO A 46 2.90 -8.31 -12.09
C PRO A 46 2.03 -9.49 -12.52
N SER A 47 2.36 -10.71 -12.11
CA SER A 47 1.60 -11.92 -12.42
C SER A 47 0.20 -11.93 -11.81
N GLU A 48 -0.03 -11.15 -10.75
CA GLU A 48 -1.35 -11.01 -10.11
C GLU A 48 -2.32 -10.12 -10.89
N ILE A 49 -1.83 -9.21 -11.73
CA ILE A 49 -2.65 -8.17 -12.38
C ILE A 49 -3.89 -8.74 -13.09
N PRO A 50 -3.81 -9.84 -13.87
CA PRO A 50 -5.00 -10.42 -14.51
C PRO A 50 -6.05 -10.90 -13.49
N ALA A 51 -5.61 -11.51 -12.39
CA ALA A 51 -6.51 -11.99 -11.33
C ALA A 51 -7.15 -10.82 -10.57
N ILE A 52 -6.39 -9.77 -10.28
CA ILE A 52 -6.91 -8.56 -9.63
C ILE A 52 -7.94 -7.87 -10.51
N LYS A 53 -7.67 -7.73 -11.82
CA LYS A 53 -8.60 -7.15 -12.79
C LYS A 53 -9.90 -7.93 -12.84
N SER A 54 -9.83 -9.27 -12.95
CA SER A 54 -11.00 -10.15 -12.91
C SER A 54 -11.81 -9.98 -11.61
N MET A 55 -11.11 -9.80 -10.49
CA MET A 55 -11.75 -9.56 -9.19
C MET A 55 -12.45 -8.21 -9.17
N ALA A 56 -11.84 -7.18 -9.71
CA ALA A 56 -12.45 -5.85 -9.81
C ALA A 56 -13.64 -5.80 -10.80
N ASP A 57 -13.72 -6.74 -11.74
CA ASP A 57 -14.92 -6.91 -12.57
C ASP A 57 -16.09 -7.49 -11.78
N GLN A 58 -15.82 -8.34 -10.77
CA GLN A 58 -16.85 -8.94 -9.90
C GLN A 58 -17.29 -7.99 -8.77
N PHE A 59 -16.34 -7.26 -8.16
CA PHE A 59 -16.57 -6.39 -7.01
C PHE A 59 -16.36 -4.93 -7.39
N GLN A 60 -17.45 -4.21 -7.68
CA GLN A 60 -17.41 -2.83 -8.18
C GLN A 60 -16.80 -1.83 -7.19
N GLU A 61 -16.79 -2.15 -5.91
CA GLU A 61 -16.14 -1.39 -4.85
C GLU A 61 -14.61 -1.57 -4.80
N LEU A 62 -14.03 -2.52 -5.55
CA LEU A 62 -12.61 -2.79 -5.57
C LEU A 62 -11.88 -1.79 -6.47
N ARG A 63 -10.82 -1.24 -5.94
CA ARG A 63 -9.75 -0.53 -6.65
C ARG A 63 -8.45 -1.26 -6.39
N TYR A 64 -7.43 -1.02 -7.21
CA TYR A 64 -6.17 -1.71 -7.02
C TYR A 64 -4.95 -0.87 -7.39
N SER A 65 -3.81 -1.27 -6.91
CA SER A 65 -2.51 -0.78 -7.32
C SER A 65 -1.82 -1.76 -8.25
N VAL A 66 -0.77 -1.30 -8.90
CA VAL A 66 0.15 -2.15 -9.68
C VAL A 66 1.58 -1.85 -9.25
N GLY A 67 2.34 -2.89 -8.93
CA GLY A 67 3.69 -2.72 -8.41
C GLY A 67 4.42 -4.04 -8.21
N VAL A 68 5.64 -3.95 -7.67
CA VAL A 68 6.46 -5.08 -7.25
C VAL A 68 6.95 -4.82 -5.84
N HIS A 69 6.55 -5.71 -4.94
CA HIS A 69 6.92 -5.67 -3.53
C HIS A 69 8.44 -5.90 -3.36
N PRO A 70 9.12 -5.28 -2.38
CA PRO A 70 10.56 -5.42 -2.19
C PRO A 70 11.04 -6.86 -2.01
N LEU A 71 10.24 -7.74 -1.40
CA LEU A 71 10.59 -9.15 -1.24
C LEU A 71 10.45 -9.96 -2.53
N ASP A 72 9.73 -9.44 -3.52
CA ASP A 72 9.49 -10.04 -4.83
C ASP A 72 10.39 -9.41 -5.92
N ALA A 73 11.46 -8.72 -5.52
CA ALA A 73 12.40 -8.06 -6.40
C ALA A 73 12.99 -9.00 -7.48
N HIS A 74 13.14 -10.27 -7.16
CA HIS A 74 13.62 -11.31 -8.07
C HIS A 74 12.68 -11.59 -9.27
N HIS A 75 11.42 -11.14 -9.21
CA HIS A 75 10.47 -11.18 -10.34
C HIS A 75 10.60 -9.98 -11.29
N TRP A 76 11.47 -9.00 -10.96
CA TRP A 76 11.68 -7.85 -11.82
C TRP A 76 12.49 -8.21 -13.06
N GLY A 77 11.89 -8.01 -14.25
CA GLY A 77 12.54 -8.25 -15.54
C GLY A 77 12.49 -7.02 -16.46
N PRO A 78 13.06 -7.10 -17.66
CA PRO A 78 13.14 -5.97 -18.60
C PRO A 78 11.77 -5.37 -18.97
N GLU A 79 10.72 -6.18 -19.00
CA GLU A 79 9.37 -5.77 -19.40
C GLU A 79 8.50 -5.32 -18.22
N THR A 80 8.96 -5.51 -16.97
CA THR A 80 8.12 -5.26 -15.78
C THR A 80 7.60 -3.83 -15.76
N LEU A 81 8.45 -2.85 -15.97
CA LEU A 81 8.03 -1.44 -15.94
C LEU A 81 6.97 -1.13 -16.99
N SER A 82 7.09 -1.68 -18.21
CA SER A 82 6.09 -1.51 -19.27
C SER A 82 4.78 -2.21 -18.95
N VAL A 83 4.82 -3.38 -18.33
CA VAL A 83 3.61 -4.08 -17.85
C VAL A 83 2.86 -3.25 -16.82
N LEU A 84 3.56 -2.72 -15.79
CA LEU A 84 2.95 -1.86 -14.78
C LEU A 84 2.35 -0.59 -15.39
N LYS A 85 3.10 0.07 -16.30
CA LYS A 85 2.64 1.29 -16.98
C LYS A 85 1.39 1.04 -17.80
N ASN A 86 1.38 -0.01 -18.62
CA ASN A 86 0.23 -0.36 -19.46
C ASN A 86 -1.00 -0.69 -18.59
N ALA A 87 -0.83 -1.49 -17.54
CA ALA A 87 -1.94 -1.81 -16.64
C ALA A 87 -2.53 -0.55 -15.98
N ALA A 88 -1.68 0.40 -15.59
CA ALA A 88 -2.13 1.67 -15.00
C ALA A 88 -2.84 2.60 -15.99
N LEU A 89 -2.50 2.54 -17.28
CA LEU A 89 -3.12 3.35 -18.31
C LEU A 89 -4.42 2.72 -18.87
N ASP A 90 -4.48 1.40 -18.92
CA ASP A 90 -5.56 0.65 -19.55
C ASP A 90 -6.78 0.43 -18.63
N ASP A 91 -6.62 0.57 -17.32
CA ASP A 91 -7.70 0.34 -16.36
C ASP A 91 -7.80 1.48 -15.34
N SER A 92 -8.86 2.25 -15.42
CA SER A 92 -9.12 3.40 -14.51
C SER A 92 -9.35 2.99 -13.05
N ARG A 93 -9.46 1.70 -12.75
CA ARG A 93 -9.56 1.18 -11.39
C ARG A 93 -8.18 1.05 -10.72
N VAL A 94 -7.10 1.17 -11.50
CA VAL A 94 -5.74 1.35 -10.96
C VAL A 94 -5.63 2.76 -10.41
N VAL A 95 -5.47 2.87 -9.10
CA VAL A 95 -5.48 4.14 -8.38
C VAL A 95 -4.16 4.48 -7.69
N ALA A 96 -3.19 3.58 -7.73
CA ALA A 96 -1.86 3.77 -7.13
C ALA A 96 -0.79 2.90 -7.82
N ILE A 97 0.47 3.29 -7.65
CA ILE A 97 1.62 2.41 -7.91
C ILE A 97 2.06 1.81 -6.57
N GLY A 98 2.21 0.51 -6.53
CA GLY A 98 2.57 -0.24 -5.32
C GLY A 98 1.87 -1.63 -5.30
N GLU A 99 2.17 -2.44 -4.35
CA GLU A 99 2.99 -2.18 -3.17
C GLU A 99 4.47 -2.11 -3.57
N LEU A 100 5.17 -1.09 -3.13
CA LEU A 100 6.58 -0.87 -3.40
C LEU A 100 7.28 -0.43 -2.11
N GLY A 101 8.59 -0.49 -2.03
CA GLY A 101 9.28 0.02 -0.86
C GLY A 101 10.52 -0.78 -0.49
N LEU A 102 10.81 -0.87 0.82
CA LEU A 102 11.96 -1.58 1.38
C LEU A 102 11.55 -2.45 2.58
N ASP A 103 12.11 -3.67 2.64
CA ASP A 103 12.00 -4.58 3.78
C ASP A 103 13.40 -5.05 4.17
N LEU A 104 13.94 -4.52 5.25
CA LEU A 104 15.23 -4.92 5.81
C LEU A 104 15.08 -5.87 7.01
N PHE A 105 13.85 -6.23 7.35
CA PHE A 105 13.55 -7.24 8.35
C PHE A 105 13.65 -8.67 7.80
N LYS A 106 13.14 -8.89 6.58
CA LYS A 106 13.09 -10.23 5.97
C LYS A 106 14.20 -10.47 4.94
N ALA A 107 14.82 -9.41 4.42
CA ALA A 107 15.85 -9.52 3.38
C ALA A 107 16.94 -8.47 3.54
N GLU A 108 18.21 -8.87 3.28
CA GLU A 108 19.37 -7.98 3.36
C GLU A 108 19.80 -7.42 1.99
N ASN A 109 19.01 -7.63 0.93
CA ASN A 109 19.32 -7.27 -0.46
C ASN A 109 18.92 -5.81 -0.81
N LEU A 110 19.27 -4.84 0.03
CA LEU A 110 18.92 -3.43 -0.14
C LEU A 110 19.20 -2.91 -1.56
N SER A 111 20.34 -3.24 -2.15
CA SER A 111 20.71 -2.78 -3.50
C SER A 111 19.72 -3.25 -4.58
N GLU A 112 19.26 -4.49 -4.48
CA GLU A 112 18.26 -5.07 -5.38
C GLU A 112 16.90 -4.38 -5.18
N GLN A 113 16.45 -4.24 -3.93
CA GLN A 113 15.21 -3.55 -3.61
C GLN A 113 15.21 -2.10 -4.13
N LEU A 114 16.31 -1.36 -3.94
CA LEU A 114 16.46 0.01 -4.46
C LEU A 114 16.43 0.06 -6.00
N SER A 115 16.99 -0.96 -6.67
CA SER A 115 17.01 -1.02 -8.14
C SER A 115 15.62 -1.10 -8.77
N ILE A 116 14.67 -1.75 -8.09
CA ILE A 116 13.27 -1.85 -8.53
C ILE A 116 12.39 -0.73 -7.97
N LEU A 117 12.73 -0.16 -6.82
CA LEU A 117 11.99 0.92 -6.19
C LEU A 117 12.01 2.19 -7.05
N MET A 118 13.19 2.61 -7.49
CA MET A 118 13.35 3.87 -8.21
C MET A 118 12.56 3.95 -9.52
N PRO A 119 12.55 2.93 -10.40
CA PRO A 119 11.71 2.94 -11.59
C PRO A 119 10.21 3.06 -11.28
N GLN A 120 9.74 2.43 -10.21
CA GLN A 120 8.34 2.49 -9.79
C GLN A 120 7.96 3.88 -9.25
N LEU A 121 8.82 4.51 -8.45
CA LEU A 121 8.61 5.89 -7.97
C LEU A 121 8.56 6.89 -9.14
N ASN A 122 9.45 6.73 -10.10
CA ASN A 122 9.45 7.58 -11.31
C ASN A 122 8.17 7.37 -12.13
N LEU A 123 7.71 6.13 -12.28
CA LEU A 123 6.44 5.81 -12.95
C LEU A 123 5.25 6.45 -12.23
N ALA A 124 5.19 6.36 -10.91
CA ALA A 124 4.14 7.00 -10.12
C ALA A 124 4.11 8.52 -10.32
N PHE A 125 5.28 9.15 -10.32
CA PHE A 125 5.40 10.59 -10.57
C PHE A 125 4.96 10.96 -11.99
N GLU A 126 5.41 10.21 -13.01
CA GLU A 126 5.03 10.40 -14.42
C GLU A 126 3.51 10.33 -14.61
N LEU A 127 2.88 9.30 -14.05
CA LEU A 127 1.45 9.05 -14.17
C LEU A 127 0.60 9.88 -13.21
N LYS A 128 1.23 10.62 -12.30
CA LYS A 128 0.57 11.38 -11.21
C LYS A 128 -0.31 10.51 -10.32
N LEU A 129 0.08 9.26 -10.14
CA LEU A 129 -0.56 8.33 -9.23
C LEU A 129 0.14 8.36 -7.86
N PRO A 130 -0.60 8.20 -6.76
CA PRO A 130 0.01 8.02 -5.45
C PRO A 130 0.72 6.66 -5.34
N VAL A 131 1.56 6.52 -4.33
CA VAL A 131 2.26 5.27 -4.03
C VAL A 131 1.75 4.64 -2.73
N ILE A 132 1.75 3.30 -2.70
CA ILE A 132 1.56 2.50 -1.49
C ILE A 132 2.93 1.96 -1.08
N VAL A 133 3.41 2.40 0.07
CA VAL A 133 4.80 2.17 0.50
C VAL A 133 4.87 1.16 1.61
N HIS A 134 5.51 0.04 1.32
CA HIS A 134 6.00 -0.91 2.32
C HIS A 134 7.31 -0.39 2.93
N CYS A 135 7.38 -0.35 4.25
CA CYS A 135 8.59 0.10 4.94
C CYS A 135 8.76 -0.67 6.24
N ARG A 136 9.62 -1.68 6.25
CA ARG A 136 9.87 -2.51 7.43
C ARG A 136 11.35 -2.53 7.77
N ASP A 137 11.68 -2.00 8.95
CA ASP A 137 13.06 -1.80 9.44
C ASP A 137 13.96 -1.03 8.47
N ALA A 138 13.36 -0.14 7.63
CA ALA A 138 13.98 0.58 6.54
C ALA A 138 13.62 2.07 6.49
N ALA A 139 13.11 2.63 7.60
CA ALA A 139 12.62 4.01 7.61
C ALA A 139 13.70 5.02 7.23
N LYS A 140 14.94 4.82 7.67
CA LYS A 140 16.05 5.69 7.35
C LYS A 140 16.34 5.72 5.85
N GLU A 141 16.46 4.56 5.23
CA GLU A 141 16.76 4.39 3.80
C GLU A 141 15.61 4.96 2.95
N MET A 142 14.36 4.71 3.33
CA MET A 142 13.21 5.28 2.65
C MET A 142 13.15 6.81 2.77
N LEU A 143 13.46 7.38 3.93
CA LEU A 143 13.54 8.82 4.14
C LEU A 143 14.63 9.45 3.27
N GLU A 144 15.80 8.81 3.14
CA GLU A 144 16.86 9.28 2.24
C GLU A 144 16.41 9.32 0.78
N VAL A 145 15.67 8.30 0.32
CA VAL A 145 15.12 8.25 -1.04
C VAL A 145 14.10 9.38 -1.25
N PHE A 146 13.09 9.49 -0.39
CA PHE A 146 12.03 10.47 -0.56
C PHE A 146 12.49 11.92 -0.36
N THR A 147 13.46 12.15 0.54
CA THR A 147 14.07 13.48 0.70
C THR A 147 14.74 13.92 -0.59
N LYS A 148 15.58 13.07 -1.20
CA LYS A 148 16.22 13.37 -2.50
C LYS A 148 15.19 13.63 -3.59
N LEU A 149 14.14 12.83 -3.69
CA LEU A 149 13.09 13.05 -4.68
C LEU A 149 12.34 14.38 -4.42
N SER A 150 12.10 14.73 -3.15
CA SER A 150 11.47 15.99 -2.77
C SER A 150 12.32 17.21 -3.12
N GLU A 151 13.62 17.15 -2.87
CA GLU A 151 14.58 18.18 -3.25
C GLU A 151 14.59 18.45 -4.76
N HIS A 152 14.36 17.42 -5.58
CA HIS A 152 14.26 17.51 -7.03
C HIS A 152 12.84 17.80 -7.53
N GLY A 153 11.86 17.95 -6.65
CA GLY A 153 10.47 18.23 -7.03
C GLY A 153 9.76 17.06 -7.72
N CYS A 154 10.25 15.83 -7.56
CA CYS A 154 9.70 14.64 -8.20
C CYS A 154 9.23 13.55 -7.22
N CYS A 155 9.02 13.91 -5.94
CA CYS A 155 8.49 12.99 -4.94
C CYS A 155 6.99 12.72 -5.17
N PRO A 156 6.56 11.48 -5.41
CA PRO A 156 5.15 11.16 -5.50
C PRO A 156 4.49 11.30 -4.12
N LYS A 157 3.18 11.57 -4.11
CA LYS A 157 2.36 11.48 -2.90
C LYS A 157 2.06 10.03 -2.60
N GLY A 158 1.72 9.69 -1.35
CA GLY A 158 1.38 8.31 -1.04
C GLY A 158 1.07 8.07 0.43
N VAL A 159 1.06 6.80 0.77
CA VAL A 159 0.80 6.29 2.12
C VAL A 159 1.92 5.35 2.55
N MET A 160 2.39 5.51 3.76
CA MET A 160 3.17 4.50 4.47
C MET A 160 2.18 3.49 5.05
N HIS A 161 2.03 2.33 4.38
CA HIS A 161 1.05 1.35 4.79
C HIS A 161 1.57 0.55 6.00
N CYS A 162 0.64 -0.06 6.75
CA CYS A 162 0.91 -0.93 7.89
C CYS A 162 2.00 -0.37 8.83
N TRP A 163 1.83 0.89 9.25
CA TRP A 163 2.86 1.63 9.97
C TRP A 163 3.44 0.84 11.14
N SER A 164 4.75 0.72 11.18
CA SER A 164 5.50 0.00 12.22
C SER A 164 6.64 0.81 12.84
N GLY A 165 6.84 2.05 12.39
CA GLY A 165 7.89 2.94 12.90
C GLY A 165 7.49 3.71 14.16
N ASN A 166 8.40 4.56 14.62
CA ASN A 166 8.20 5.42 15.79
C ASN A 166 7.64 6.81 15.41
N VAL A 167 7.37 7.64 16.44
CA VAL A 167 6.79 9.00 16.27
C VAL A 167 7.71 9.94 15.49
N LYS A 168 9.03 9.82 15.64
CA LYS A 168 9.98 10.70 14.95
C LYS A 168 9.95 10.40 13.45
N GLU A 169 10.08 9.14 13.06
CA GLU A 169 10.01 8.69 11.68
C GLU A 169 8.66 9.05 11.05
N MET A 170 7.56 8.82 11.77
CA MET A 170 6.22 9.22 11.32
C MET A 170 6.16 10.71 10.95
N LYS A 171 6.72 11.59 11.78
CA LYS A 171 6.71 13.03 11.51
C LYS A 171 7.49 13.38 10.26
N GLU A 172 8.66 12.78 10.07
CA GLU A 172 9.50 12.99 8.89
C GLU A 172 8.76 12.60 7.58
N PHE A 173 8.03 11.47 7.56
CA PHE A 173 7.18 11.12 6.42
C PHE A 173 5.97 12.05 6.25
N LEU A 174 5.33 12.47 7.34
CA LEU A 174 4.24 13.45 7.28
C LEU A 174 4.71 14.80 6.71
N ASP A 175 5.91 15.26 7.06
CA ASP A 175 6.52 16.50 6.55
C ASP A 175 6.82 16.39 5.03
N LEU A 176 7.18 15.22 4.54
CA LEU A 176 7.32 14.91 3.11
C LEU A 176 5.97 14.80 2.39
N GLY A 177 4.86 14.84 3.11
CA GLY A 177 3.51 14.85 2.52
C GLY A 177 2.82 13.48 2.49
N PHE A 178 3.40 12.44 3.06
CA PHE A 178 2.77 11.11 3.11
C PHE A 178 1.62 11.02 4.11
N TYR A 179 0.70 10.11 3.86
CA TYR A 179 -0.26 9.61 4.83
C TYR A 179 0.34 8.44 5.61
N ILE A 180 -0.22 8.15 6.78
CA ILE A 180 0.15 7.00 7.62
C ILE A 180 -1.07 6.09 7.71
N SER A 181 -0.93 4.81 7.40
CA SER A 181 -2.01 3.85 7.55
C SER A 181 -1.77 2.91 8.73
N PHE A 182 -2.81 2.66 9.49
CA PHE A 182 -2.79 1.75 10.63
C PHE A 182 -3.60 0.50 10.34
N SER A 183 -2.96 -0.64 10.52
CA SER A 183 -3.52 -1.97 10.32
C SER A 183 -3.82 -2.66 11.66
N GLY A 184 -4.17 -3.94 11.64
CA GLY A 184 -4.43 -4.76 12.83
C GLY A 184 -3.31 -4.75 13.89
N ASN A 185 -2.06 -4.46 13.49
CA ASN A 185 -0.91 -4.33 14.40
C ASN A 185 -1.11 -3.28 15.48
N VAL A 186 -1.93 -2.24 15.25
CA VAL A 186 -2.25 -1.23 16.27
C VAL A 186 -3.03 -1.80 17.46
N THR A 187 -3.61 -2.98 17.33
CA THR A 187 -4.35 -3.66 18.42
C THR A 187 -3.44 -4.52 19.32
N PHE A 188 -2.19 -4.72 18.94
CA PHE A 188 -1.27 -5.56 19.70
C PHE A 188 -0.83 -4.85 20.98
N LYS A 189 -0.95 -5.53 22.12
CA LYS A 189 -0.66 -4.95 23.45
C LYS A 189 0.77 -4.38 23.60
N ASN A 190 1.73 -4.95 22.87
CA ASN A 190 3.14 -4.58 22.89
C ASN A 190 3.55 -3.57 21.82
N ALA A 191 2.61 -3.10 20.98
CA ALA A 191 2.86 -2.15 19.91
C ALA A 191 2.93 -0.69 20.42
N ILE A 192 3.76 -0.42 21.40
CA ILE A 192 3.79 0.86 22.14
C ILE A 192 4.08 2.05 21.22
N ASP A 193 5.07 1.92 20.32
CA ASP A 193 5.41 2.99 19.38
C ASP A 193 4.27 3.29 18.40
N ILE A 194 3.58 2.24 17.91
CA ILE A 194 2.42 2.39 17.03
C ILE A 194 1.27 3.08 17.77
N HIS A 195 1.02 2.74 19.04
CA HIS A 195 0.02 3.43 19.86
C HIS A 195 0.33 4.92 20.03
N GLU A 196 1.61 5.26 20.25
CA GLU A 196 2.03 6.67 20.36
C GLU A 196 1.89 7.39 19.01
N CYS A 197 2.18 6.73 17.91
CA CYS A 197 1.94 7.26 16.56
C CYS A 197 0.45 7.53 16.33
N ALA A 198 -0.42 6.55 16.63
CA ALA A 198 -1.86 6.67 16.43
C ALA A 198 -2.49 7.83 17.26
N LYS A 199 -1.92 8.13 18.45
CA LYS A 199 -2.35 9.28 19.27
C LYS A 199 -1.90 10.62 18.70
N LYS A 200 -0.81 10.66 17.92
CA LYS A 200 -0.13 11.90 17.50
C LYS A 200 -0.27 12.22 16.02
N VAL A 201 -0.70 11.26 15.20
CA VAL A 201 -0.94 11.48 13.78
C VAL A 201 -2.07 12.51 13.60
N PRO A 202 -1.95 13.49 12.69
CA PRO A 202 -3.03 14.42 12.40
C PRO A 202 -4.26 13.70 11.87
N GLN A 203 -5.45 14.08 12.33
CA GLN A 203 -6.72 13.44 11.93
C GLN A 203 -6.96 13.43 10.40
N SER A 204 -6.43 14.40 9.69
CA SER A 204 -6.53 14.50 8.22
C SER A 204 -5.45 13.73 7.45
N ARG A 205 -4.55 13.03 8.15
CA ARG A 205 -3.35 12.43 7.55
C ARG A 205 -3.18 10.95 7.91
N PHE A 206 -4.20 10.28 8.41
CA PHE A 206 -4.16 8.84 8.62
C PHE A 206 -5.22 8.10 7.82
N LEU A 207 -4.93 6.85 7.52
CA LEU A 207 -5.82 5.86 6.92
C LEU A 207 -5.93 4.65 7.84
N VAL A 208 -6.89 3.80 7.55
CA VAL A 208 -7.06 2.48 8.20
C VAL A 208 -7.17 1.40 7.13
N GLU A 209 -6.67 0.24 7.46
CA GLU A 209 -6.62 -0.91 6.56
C GLU A 209 -6.68 -2.22 7.33
N THR A 210 -6.93 -3.31 6.64
CA THR A 210 -6.86 -4.65 7.22
C THR A 210 -5.51 -5.31 7.02
N ASP A 211 -4.85 -5.05 5.90
CA ASP A 211 -3.70 -5.81 5.41
C ASP A 211 -4.01 -7.32 5.32
N SER A 212 -5.31 -7.63 5.08
CA SER A 212 -5.78 -9.02 5.01
C SER A 212 -5.14 -9.75 3.84
N PRO A 213 -4.69 -11.02 4.02
CA PRO A 213 -4.91 -11.91 5.16
C PRO A 213 -3.82 -11.92 6.24
N PHE A 214 -2.90 -10.97 6.26
CA PHE A 214 -1.71 -10.99 7.12
C PHE A 214 -1.96 -10.52 8.55
N LEU A 215 -2.98 -9.68 8.77
CA LEU A 215 -3.33 -9.11 10.07
C LEU A 215 -4.83 -9.18 10.34
#